data_246a924558e7208560ecb43d233e1c88
#
_entry.id   246a924558e7208560ecb43d233e1c88
#
_cell.length_a   1.000
_cell.length_b   1.000
_cell.length_c   1.000
_cell.angle_alpha   90.00
_cell.angle_beta   90.00
_cell.angle_gamma   90.00
#
_symmetry.space_group_name_H-M   'P 1'
#
loop_
_entity.id
_entity.type
_entity.pdbx_description
1 polymer ?
#
loop_
_entity_poly.entity_id
_entity_poly.type
_entity_poly.pdbx_seq_one_letter_code
_entity_poly.pdbx_strand_id
1 'polypeptide(L)'
;MKHFARGVTHDSRFFEPTPIYCVKAKGSRKWDVDSNEYIDFWMGHGALILGHANPAVTKAVVEQARKGTHYGASHELEIEWAEKVKHLVPCARNGLVEFTSSGTEATMMALRIARVYMGKTKVVKFISHFHGWLDYTIVDYNPAFSPPLTGSFPSGVPEETCRTMVALPPNDVESVEKTLEQGDIAAVILEPGGASMGYLPTSKSFLQELRRITRKTGVVLIFDEVVTGFRDTPGGAQEHYGVTPDISTLGKILGGGYPGGAVAGKKELMEMLDIKKEEGWDARRISHPGTFNANPISAAAGNVCLGLIKEGKVHPKVNRVGKEFKSALNDVLQDNNINGLAWETTPSIVFIGFGFSEEDLQVVDIDSYVKFQKKKDQSQKVVKRLEKAMINKGVHLMSGRFILSVAHDKTDIQATAEKFGLSLKELEAEGTLKEFT
;
A
#
# COMPACT_ATOMS: atom_id res chain seq x y z
N MET A 1 -1.40 -23.06 -16.30
CA MET A 1 -2.88 -22.85 -16.29
C MET A 1 -3.69 -24.03 -15.70
N LYS A 2 -3.11 -25.22 -15.58
CA LYS A 2 -3.86 -26.40 -15.06
C LYS A 2 -4.18 -26.35 -13.56
N HIS A 3 -3.42 -25.61 -12.76
CA HIS A 3 -3.50 -25.64 -11.29
C HIS A 3 -4.11 -24.38 -10.67
N PHE A 4 -4.08 -23.25 -11.37
CA PHE A 4 -4.58 -21.97 -10.90
C PHE A 4 -5.46 -21.31 -11.95
N ALA A 5 -6.45 -20.54 -11.51
CA ALA A 5 -7.27 -19.74 -12.40
C ALA A 5 -6.35 -18.79 -13.21
N ARG A 6 -6.36 -18.95 -14.54
CA ARG A 6 -5.48 -18.25 -15.48
C ARG A 6 -3.97 -18.31 -15.15
N GLY A 7 -3.53 -19.32 -14.39
CA GLY A 7 -2.12 -19.55 -14.06
C GLY A 7 -1.55 -18.64 -12.97
N VAL A 8 -2.36 -17.90 -12.23
CA VAL A 8 -1.91 -16.98 -11.18
C VAL A 8 -2.67 -17.16 -9.88
N THR A 9 -2.03 -16.78 -8.77
CA THR A 9 -2.61 -16.77 -7.42
C THR A 9 -2.90 -15.35 -6.92
N HIS A 10 -2.79 -14.35 -7.79
CA HIS A 10 -3.08 -12.94 -7.51
C HIS A 10 -3.36 -12.22 -8.83
N ASP A 11 -4.48 -11.49 -8.92
CA ASP A 11 -4.97 -10.90 -10.17
C ASP A 11 -3.95 -10.02 -10.87
N SER A 12 -3.23 -9.19 -10.14
CA SER A 12 -2.22 -8.30 -10.71
C SER A 12 -0.98 -9.03 -11.29
N ARG A 13 -0.81 -10.32 -11.00
CA ARG A 13 0.25 -11.14 -11.61
C ARG A 13 -0.14 -11.70 -12.98
N PHE A 14 -1.41 -11.55 -13.35
CA PHE A 14 -1.86 -11.97 -14.67
C PHE A 14 -1.34 -11.02 -15.74
N PHE A 15 -0.68 -11.58 -16.74
CA PHE A 15 -0.11 -10.87 -17.87
C PHE A 15 -0.36 -11.68 -19.15
N GLU A 16 -0.79 -11.03 -20.22
CA GLU A 16 -1.03 -11.68 -21.50
C GLU A 16 0.24 -11.68 -22.37
N PRO A 17 0.54 -12.78 -23.10
CA PRO A 17 -0.27 -14.03 -23.22
C PRO A 17 -0.06 -15.01 -22.06
N THR A 18 0.99 -14.86 -21.27
CA THR A 18 1.34 -15.76 -20.16
C THR A 18 1.93 -14.97 -19.00
N PRO A 19 1.61 -15.31 -17.74
CA PRO A 19 2.29 -14.73 -16.58
C PRO A 19 3.80 -14.99 -16.59
N ILE A 20 4.56 -14.08 -16.00
CA ILE A 20 6.00 -14.25 -15.79
C ILE A 20 6.23 -15.17 -14.59
N TYR A 21 6.88 -16.31 -14.79
CA TYR A 21 7.28 -17.25 -13.75
C TYR A 21 8.74 -17.05 -13.38
N CYS A 22 9.02 -16.46 -12.21
CA CYS A 22 10.37 -16.19 -11.74
C CYS A 22 10.97 -17.39 -11.00
N VAL A 23 12.26 -17.64 -11.22
CA VAL A 23 13.04 -18.68 -10.55
C VAL A 23 14.00 -18.14 -9.50
N LYS A 24 14.46 -16.89 -9.63
CA LYS A 24 15.33 -16.21 -8.66
C LYS A 24 15.19 -14.70 -8.74
N ALA A 25 15.60 -14.03 -7.66
CA ALA A 25 15.71 -12.58 -7.62
C ALA A 25 16.83 -12.16 -6.67
N LYS A 26 17.54 -11.06 -6.98
CA LYS A 26 18.61 -10.50 -6.16
C LYS A 26 18.73 -8.99 -6.39
N GLY A 27 18.81 -8.21 -5.34
CA GLY A 27 18.93 -6.76 -5.43
C GLY A 27 17.74 -6.13 -6.16
N SER A 28 17.97 -5.44 -7.26
CA SER A 28 16.96 -4.83 -8.15
C SER A 28 16.58 -5.73 -9.33
N ARG A 29 17.02 -6.98 -9.38
CA ARG A 29 16.85 -7.90 -10.52
C ARG A 29 16.04 -9.13 -10.15
N LYS A 30 15.33 -9.67 -11.15
CA LYS A 30 14.73 -11.00 -11.12
C LYS A 30 14.88 -11.70 -12.46
N TRP A 31 14.82 -13.03 -12.45
CA TRP A 31 14.97 -13.89 -13.63
C TRP A 31 13.79 -14.84 -13.72
N ASP A 32 13.27 -14.99 -14.93
CA ASP A 32 12.19 -15.95 -15.20
C ASP A 32 12.73 -17.36 -15.52
N VAL A 33 11.79 -18.27 -15.81
CA VAL A 33 12.07 -19.68 -16.15
C VAL A 33 12.88 -19.83 -17.44
N ASP A 34 12.80 -18.85 -18.34
CA ASP A 34 13.51 -18.82 -19.63
C ASP A 34 14.85 -18.07 -19.53
N SER A 35 15.26 -17.72 -18.29
CA SER A 35 16.49 -16.99 -17.96
C SER A 35 16.53 -15.54 -18.44
N ASN A 36 15.39 -14.94 -18.78
CA ASN A 36 15.31 -13.52 -19.04
C ASN A 36 15.52 -12.74 -17.74
N GLU A 37 16.33 -11.68 -17.82
CA GLU A 37 16.59 -10.78 -16.69
C GLU A 37 15.72 -9.53 -16.79
N TYR A 38 15.14 -9.14 -15.64
CA TYR A 38 14.34 -7.93 -15.52
C TYR A 38 14.87 -7.01 -14.43
N ILE A 39 14.92 -5.70 -14.70
CA ILE A 39 14.93 -4.68 -13.65
C ILE A 39 13.54 -4.73 -13.01
N ASP A 40 13.49 -5.02 -11.73
CA ASP A 40 12.22 -5.24 -11.02
C ASP A 40 11.72 -4.01 -10.28
N PHE A 41 10.67 -3.38 -10.80
CA PHE A 41 9.95 -2.29 -10.14
C PHE A 41 8.65 -2.73 -9.45
N TRP A 42 8.43 -4.04 -9.28
CA TRP A 42 7.36 -4.56 -8.44
C TRP A 42 7.76 -4.64 -6.97
N MET A 43 9.03 -4.99 -6.73
CA MET A 43 9.62 -5.11 -5.39
C MET A 43 8.71 -5.81 -4.39
N GLY A 44 8.15 -6.97 -4.79
CA GLY A 44 7.24 -7.76 -3.95
C GLY A 44 5.98 -6.98 -3.52
N HIS A 45 5.34 -6.27 -4.45
CA HIS A 45 4.20 -5.37 -4.17
C HIS A 45 4.56 -4.28 -3.14
N GLY A 46 5.81 -3.83 -3.14
CA GLY A 46 6.31 -2.80 -2.24
C GLY A 46 6.85 -3.29 -0.89
N ALA A 47 6.95 -4.60 -0.68
CA ALA A 47 7.48 -5.15 0.57
C ALA A 47 9.02 -5.07 0.67
N LEU A 48 9.73 -4.93 -0.46
CA LEU A 48 11.18 -5.13 -0.54
C LEU A 48 11.95 -3.80 -0.65
N ILE A 49 11.79 -2.90 0.33
CA ILE A 49 12.55 -1.63 0.35
C ILE A 49 14.07 -1.85 0.38
N LEU A 50 14.54 -2.97 0.91
CA LEU A 50 15.95 -3.37 0.96
C LEU A 50 16.43 -4.10 -0.30
N GLY A 51 15.54 -4.35 -1.28
CA GLY A 51 15.83 -5.19 -2.45
C GLY A 51 15.67 -6.69 -2.19
N HIS A 52 15.71 -7.47 -3.26
CA HIS A 52 15.60 -8.93 -3.21
C HIS A 52 16.81 -9.57 -2.52
N ALA A 53 16.57 -10.63 -1.76
CA ALA A 53 17.58 -11.46 -1.11
C ALA A 53 18.64 -10.64 -0.35
N ASN A 54 18.18 -9.63 0.42
CA ASN A 54 19.08 -8.82 1.25
C ASN A 54 19.89 -9.73 2.19
N PRO A 55 21.24 -9.67 2.19
CA PRO A 55 22.08 -10.63 2.90
C PRO A 55 21.81 -10.72 4.41
N ALA A 56 21.54 -9.56 5.06
CA ALA A 56 21.28 -9.52 6.50
C ALA A 56 19.93 -10.17 6.84
N VAL A 57 18.88 -9.87 6.07
CA VAL A 57 17.56 -10.48 6.23
C VAL A 57 17.63 -11.98 5.96
N THR A 58 18.28 -12.39 4.86
CA THR A 58 18.42 -13.80 4.51
C THR A 58 19.16 -14.59 5.59
N LYS A 59 20.24 -14.02 6.15
CA LYS A 59 21.00 -14.64 7.23
C LYS A 59 20.11 -14.89 8.46
N ALA A 60 19.39 -13.86 8.91
CA ALA A 60 18.52 -13.98 10.09
C ALA A 60 17.43 -15.04 9.91
N VAL A 61 16.83 -15.11 8.73
CA VAL A 61 15.81 -16.12 8.40
C VAL A 61 16.37 -17.53 8.40
N VAL A 62 17.55 -17.76 7.80
CA VAL A 62 18.21 -19.06 7.79
C VAL A 62 18.58 -19.51 9.20
N GLU A 63 19.10 -18.60 10.04
CA GLU A 63 19.42 -18.88 11.42
C GLU A 63 18.18 -19.21 12.26
N GLN A 64 17.08 -18.47 12.03
CA GLN A 64 15.81 -18.73 12.72
C GLN A 64 15.18 -20.05 12.26
N ALA A 65 15.21 -20.36 10.96
CA ALA A 65 14.68 -21.61 10.42
C ALA A 65 15.34 -22.87 11.06
N ARG A 66 16.62 -22.78 11.40
CA ARG A 66 17.35 -23.85 12.12
C ARG A 66 16.90 -24.02 13.58
N LYS A 67 16.33 -22.96 14.21
CA LYS A 67 15.81 -23.00 15.58
C LYS A 67 14.36 -23.42 15.65
N GLY A 68 13.64 -23.35 14.54
CA GLY A 68 12.22 -23.66 14.41
C GLY A 68 11.45 -22.54 13.70
N THR A 69 10.35 -22.91 13.09
CA THR A 69 9.54 -22.04 12.21
C THR A 69 8.21 -21.62 12.83
N HIS A 70 7.75 -22.35 13.87
CA HIS A 70 6.51 -22.09 14.58
C HIS A 70 6.53 -22.81 15.93
N TYR A 71 6.43 -22.05 17.02
CA TYR A 71 6.57 -22.64 18.36
C TYR A 71 5.23 -22.99 19.02
N GLY A 72 4.11 -22.40 18.58
CA GLY A 72 2.83 -22.47 19.31
C GLY A 72 2.90 -21.82 20.69
N ALA A 73 3.88 -20.93 20.90
CA ALA A 73 4.15 -20.19 22.12
C ALA A 73 4.79 -18.84 21.78
N SER A 74 4.71 -17.89 22.71
CA SER A 74 5.39 -16.59 22.60
C SER A 74 6.92 -16.72 22.59
N HIS A 75 7.61 -15.74 21.98
CA HIS A 75 9.06 -15.76 21.84
C HIS A 75 9.67 -14.35 21.87
N GLU A 76 10.96 -14.24 22.15
CA GLU A 76 11.66 -12.96 22.28
C GLU A 76 11.62 -12.10 21.02
N LEU A 77 11.67 -12.73 19.84
CA LEU A 77 11.68 -11.99 18.56
C LEU A 77 10.39 -11.20 18.31
N GLU A 78 9.21 -11.66 18.80
CA GLU A 78 7.98 -10.88 18.67
C GLU A 78 8.00 -9.64 19.55
N ILE A 79 8.62 -9.74 20.75
CA ILE A 79 8.78 -8.61 21.67
C ILE A 79 9.70 -7.55 21.03
N GLU A 80 10.87 -7.98 20.55
CA GLU A 80 11.80 -7.08 19.85
C GLU A 80 11.16 -6.41 18.62
N TRP A 81 10.34 -7.17 17.90
CA TRP A 81 9.65 -6.66 16.71
C TRP A 81 8.62 -5.59 17.10
N ALA A 82 7.83 -5.83 18.14
CA ALA A 82 6.88 -4.86 18.68
C ALA A 82 7.59 -3.61 19.21
N GLU A 83 8.71 -3.74 19.90
CA GLU A 83 9.52 -2.62 20.39
C GLU A 83 10.01 -1.72 19.22
N LYS A 84 10.48 -2.33 18.12
CA LYS A 84 10.90 -1.58 16.93
C LYS A 84 9.72 -0.86 16.27
N VAL A 85 8.55 -1.52 16.16
CA VAL A 85 7.33 -0.87 15.67
C VAL A 85 6.96 0.32 16.57
N LYS A 86 6.90 0.13 17.88
CA LYS A 86 6.58 1.21 18.84
C LYS A 86 7.58 2.36 18.79
N HIS A 87 8.85 2.06 18.56
CA HIS A 87 9.88 3.10 18.44
C HIS A 87 9.71 3.95 17.17
N LEU A 88 9.37 3.32 16.05
CA LEU A 88 9.30 3.98 14.75
C LEU A 88 7.94 4.64 14.49
N VAL A 89 6.82 3.96 14.82
CA VAL A 89 5.47 4.36 14.45
C VAL A 89 4.87 5.32 15.49
N PRO A 90 4.58 6.59 15.14
CA PRO A 90 4.17 7.62 16.11
C PRO A 90 2.93 7.26 16.92
N CYS A 91 1.86 6.72 16.34
CA CYS A 91 0.63 6.37 17.08
C CYS A 91 0.81 5.22 18.07
N ALA A 92 1.83 4.38 17.88
CA ALA A 92 2.13 3.24 18.75
C ALA A 92 3.13 3.56 19.87
N ARG A 93 3.75 4.72 19.86
CA ARG A 93 4.89 5.07 20.76
C ARG A 93 4.56 4.85 22.23
N ASN A 94 3.37 5.26 22.68
CA ASN A 94 2.85 5.03 24.03
C ASN A 94 1.67 4.05 24.04
N GLY A 95 1.50 3.31 22.97
CA GLY A 95 0.39 2.36 22.76
C GLY A 95 0.85 0.92 22.76
N LEU A 96 0.11 0.09 22.04
CA LEU A 96 0.35 -1.35 21.89
C LEU A 96 0.41 -1.74 20.40
N VAL A 97 0.96 -2.92 20.17
CA VAL A 97 1.07 -3.55 18.83
C VAL A 97 0.49 -4.95 18.94
N GLU A 98 -0.31 -5.34 17.95
CA GLU A 98 -0.81 -6.69 17.77
C GLU A 98 -0.45 -7.19 16.38
N PHE A 99 0.19 -8.34 16.28
CA PHE A 99 0.61 -8.91 15.01
C PHE A 99 -0.48 -9.76 14.36
N THR A 100 -0.48 -9.80 13.04
CA THR A 100 -1.33 -10.62 12.18
C THR A 100 -0.50 -11.22 11.04
N SER A 101 -1.07 -12.11 10.23
CA SER A 101 -0.34 -12.74 9.13
C SER A 101 -0.34 -11.93 7.84
N SER A 102 -1.16 -10.88 7.73
CA SER A 102 -1.27 -10.04 6.54
C SER A 102 -1.82 -8.65 6.85
N GLY A 103 -1.64 -7.70 5.92
CA GLY A 103 -2.27 -6.38 5.99
C GLY A 103 -3.80 -6.43 5.96
N THR A 104 -4.40 -7.41 5.26
CA THR A 104 -5.86 -7.61 5.25
C THR A 104 -6.38 -7.98 6.65
N GLU A 105 -5.70 -8.88 7.35
CA GLU A 105 -6.04 -9.24 8.72
C GLU A 105 -5.84 -8.07 9.68
N ALA A 106 -4.76 -7.29 9.50
CA ALA A 106 -4.53 -6.07 10.27
C ALA A 106 -5.69 -5.08 10.10
N THR A 107 -6.15 -4.84 8.87
CA THR A 107 -7.29 -3.97 8.61
C THR A 107 -8.56 -4.52 9.24
N MET A 108 -8.84 -5.81 9.10
CA MET A 108 -9.99 -6.46 9.74
C MET A 108 -9.97 -6.24 11.26
N MET A 109 -8.84 -6.40 11.89
CA MET A 109 -8.68 -6.21 13.33
C MET A 109 -8.87 -4.73 13.73
N ALA A 110 -8.28 -3.79 13.00
CA ALA A 110 -8.45 -2.36 13.25
C ALA A 110 -9.93 -1.92 13.19
N LEU A 111 -10.68 -2.41 12.21
CA LEU A 111 -12.11 -2.14 12.08
C LEU A 111 -12.90 -2.73 13.26
N ARG A 112 -12.58 -3.95 13.70
CA ARG A 112 -13.22 -4.57 14.87
C ARG A 112 -12.94 -3.78 16.15
N ILE A 113 -11.70 -3.36 16.37
CA ILE A 113 -11.30 -2.54 17.52
C ILE A 113 -12.10 -1.24 17.54
N ALA A 114 -12.14 -0.52 16.43
CA ALA A 114 -12.86 0.74 16.33
C ALA A 114 -14.37 0.57 16.59
N ARG A 115 -15.01 -0.45 16.01
CA ARG A 115 -16.44 -0.73 16.20
C ARG A 115 -16.79 -1.07 17.64
N VAL A 116 -16.00 -1.93 18.30
CA VAL A 116 -16.22 -2.33 19.69
C VAL A 116 -16.01 -1.14 20.64
N TYR A 117 -14.92 -0.40 20.44
CA TYR A 117 -14.59 0.77 21.25
C TYR A 117 -15.68 1.85 21.18
N MET A 118 -16.18 2.13 19.99
CA MET A 118 -17.19 3.15 19.74
C MET A 118 -18.65 2.69 19.99
N GLY A 119 -18.89 1.37 20.04
CA GLY A 119 -20.26 0.83 20.09
C GLY A 119 -21.08 1.14 18.83
N LYS A 120 -20.42 1.34 17.69
CA LYS A 120 -21.02 1.73 16.41
C LYS A 120 -20.56 0.79 15.30
N THR A 121 -21.33 0.68 14.21
CA THR A 121 -21.05 -0.29 13.13
C THR A 121 -20.51 0.32 11.85
N LYS A 122 -20.92 1.55 11.50
CA LYS A 122 -20.54 2.16 10.23
C LYS A 122 -19.10 2.67 10.24
N VAL A 123 -18.43 2.53 9.10
CA VAL A 123 -17.07 3.02 8.88
C VAL A 123 -17.01 3.78 7.57
N VAL A 124 -16.41 4.95 7.59
CA VAL A 124 -16.11 5.73 6.39
C VAL A 124 -14.81 5.23 5.78
N LYS A 125 -14.81 5.01 4.47
CA LYS A 125 -13.62 4.81 3.63
C LYS A 125 -13.68 5.77 2.43
N PHE A 126 -12.60 5.83 1.65
CA PHE A 126 -12.60 6.64 0.42
C PHE A 126 -12.61 5.76 -0.82
N ILE A 127 -13.29 6.23 -1.86
CA ILE A 127 -13.40 5.53 -3.14
C ILE A 127 -12.01 5.29 -3.72
N SER A 128 -11.79 4.13 -4.33
CA SER A 128 -10.51 3.66 -4.86
C SER A 128 -9.42 3.36 -3.83
N HIS A 129 -9.61 3.64 -2.53
CA HIS A 129 -8.67 3.20 -1.50
C HIS A 129 -8.78 1.70 -1.27
N PHE A 130 -7.61 1.02 -1.20
CA PHE A 130 -7.51 -0.41 -0.99
C PHE A 130 -7.07 -0.75 0.44
N HIS A 131 -7.88 -1.53 1.13
CA HIS A 131 -7.64 -1.92 2.52
C HIS A 131 -7.68 -3.44 2.73
N GLY A 132 -7.14 -4.18 1.76
CA GLY A 132 -7.23 -5.64 1.73
C GLY A 132 -8.49 -6.13 1.02
N TRP A 133 -8.61 -7.44 0.88
CA TRP A 133 -9.68 -8.11 0.14
C TRP A 133 -10.76 -8.70 1.06
N LEU A 134 -10.93 -8.12 2.25
CA LEU A 134 -12.02 -8.49 3.15
C LEU A 134 -13.34 -7.82 2.72
N ASP A 135 -14.45 -8.48 3.01
CA ASP A 135 -15.79 -8.11 2.56
C ASP A 135 -16.18 -6.65 2.85
N TYR A 136 -15.77 -6.11 3.99
CA TYR A 136 -16.06 -4.72 4.34
C TYR A 136 -15.37 -3.71 3.45
N THR A 137 -14.10 -3.91 3.14
CA THR A 137 -13.26 -2.85 2.55
C THR A 137 -13.12 -2.92 1.05
N ILE A 138 -13.58 -4.03 0.42
CA ILE A 138 -13.58 -4.15 -1.03
C ILE A 138 -14.69 -3.32 -1.70
N VAL A 139 -15.66 -2.85 -0.93
CA VAL A 139 -16.71 -1.92 -1.39
C VAL A 139 -16.07 -0.67 -2.00
N ASP A 140 -16.51 -0.28 -3.20
CA ASP A 140 -16.02 0.89 -3.95
C ASP A 140 -14.49 0.99 -4.10
N TYR A 141 -13.79 -0.13 -4.04
CA TYR A 141 -12.36 -0.19 -4.37
C TYR A 141 -12.12 -0.01 -5.87
N ASN A 142 -12.94 -0.68 -6.70
CA ASN A 142 -12.91 -0.55 -8.14
C ASN A 142 -14.33 -0.28 -8.63
N PRO A 143 -14.84 0.94 -8.44
CA PRO A 143 -16.18 1.28 -8.82
C PRO A 143 -16.36 1.11 -10.33
N ALA A 144 -17.39 0.40 -10.74
CA ALA A 144 -17.79 0.29 -12.15
C ALA A 144 -18.50 1.59 -12.57
N PHE A 145 -17.81 2.67 -12.49
CA PHE A 145 -17.85 3.93 -13.23
C PHE A 145 -19.18 4.57 -13.60
N SER A 146 -20.13 4.71 -12.72
CA SER A 146 -21.17 5.73 -12.94
C SER A 146 -21.57 6.35 -11.62
N PRO A 147 -21.52 7.68 -11.47
CA PRO A 147 -22.21 8.32 -10.36
C PRO A 147 -23.73 8.08 -10.47
N PRO A 148 -24.42 7.83 -9.36
CA PRO A 148 -23.85 7.76 -8.02
C PRO A 148 -23.06 6.48 -7.83
N LEU A 149 -21.84 6.60 -7.28
CA LEU A 149 -20.90 5.50 -7.02
C LEU A 149 -21.41 4.55 -5.92
N THR A 150 -22.51 4.89 -5.31
CA THR A 150 -23.21 4.10 -4.31
C THR A 150 -24.06 3.04 -4.98
N GLY A 151 -23.74 1.78 -4.73
CA GLY A 151 -24.59 0.65 -5.12
C GLY A 151 -23.95 -0.48 -5.91
N SER A 152 -22.66 -0.44 -6.26
CA SER A 152 -21.99 -1.61 -6.77
C SER A 152 -21.46 -2.47 -5.61
N PHE A 153 -22.18 -3.52 -5.30
CA PHE A 153 -21.72 -4.49 -4.31
C PHE A 153 -20.76 -5.49 -4.97
N PRO A 154 -19.61 -5.77 -4.34
CA PRO A 154 -18.67 -6.77 -4.84
C PRO A 154 -19.32 -8.14 -4.90
N SER A 155 -19.05 -8.90 -5.97
CA SER A 155 -19.58 -10.25 -6.13
C SER A 155 -19.24 -11.13 -4.94
N GLY A 156 -20.26 -11.79 -4.36
CA GLY A 156 -20.09 -12.71 -3.23
C GLY A 156 -20.07 -12.04 -1.85
N VAL A 157 -20.17 -10.72 -1.77
CA VAL A 157 -20.25 -10.01 -0.48
C VAL A 157 -21.72 -9.71 -0.16
N PRO A 158 -22.22 -10.07 1.05
CA PRO A 158 -23.58 -9.76 1.47
C PRO A 158 -23.85 -8.25 1.50
N GLU A 159 -25.03 -7.86 1.04
CA GLU A 159 -25.41 -6.43 1.00
C GLU A 159 -25.38 -5.77 2.37
N GLU A 160 -25.79 -6.48 3.40
CA GLU A 160 -25.80 -5.99 4.78
C GLU A 160 -24.38 -5.65 5.26
N THR A 161 -23.38 -6.42 4.84
CA THR A 161 -21.96 -6.13 5.12
C THR A 161 -21.55 -4.83 4.42
N CYS A 162 -21.90 -4.70 3.14
CA CYS A 162 -21.58 -3.50 2.34
C CYS A 162 -22.22 -2.24 2.94
N ARG A 163 -23.45 -2.30 3.43
CA ARG A 163 -24.18 -1.17 4.05
C ARG A 163 -23.54 -0.64 5.33
N THR A 164 -22.60 -1.37 5.93
CA THR A 164 -21.81 -0.88 7.08
C THR A 164 -20.63 -0.01 6.65
N MET A 165 -20.37 0.12 5.35
CA MET A 165 -19.30 0.96 4.81
C MET A 165 -19.90 2.17 4.09
N VAL A 166 -19.34 3.35 4.37
CA VAL A 166 -19.70 4.61 3.72
C VAL A 166 -18.50 5.05 2.88
N ALA A 167 -18.63 4.96 1.57
CA ALA A 167 -17.58 5.39 0.65
C ALA A 167 -17.77 6.86 0.28
N LEU A 168 -16.75 7.68 0.50
CA LEU A 168 -16.73 9.11 0.18
C LEU A 168 -15.72 9.42 -0.92
N PRO A 169 -15.87 10.51 -1.67
CA PRO A 169 -14.86 10.97 -2.60
C PRO A 169 -13.52 11.25 -1.89
N PRO A 170 -12.37 10.94 -2.50
CA PRO A 170 -11.08 11.27 -1.93
C PRO A 170 -10.90 12.79 -1.74
N ASN A 171 -10.26 13.20 -0.66
CA ASN A 171 -9.96 14.59 -0.31
C ASN A 171 -11.18 15.54 -0.11
N ASP A 172 -12.39 15.01 -0.05
CA ASP A 172 -13.62 15.78 0.14
C ASP A 172 -13.89 16.01 1.64
N VAL A 173 -13.45 17.16 2.14
CA VAL A 173 -13.60 17.55 3.56
C VAL A 173 -15.06 17.76 3.94
N GLU A 174 -15.86 18.38 3.06
CA GLU A 174 -17.27 18.70 3.31
C GLU A 174 -18.10 17.42 3.49
N SER A 175 -17.93 16.46 2.56
CA SER A 175 -18.60 15.16 2.65
C SER A 175 -18.23 14.41 3.94
N VAL A 176 -16.96 14.48 4.37
CA VAL A 176 -16.53 13.89 5.65
C VAL A 176 -17.22 14.55 6.82
N GLU A 177 -17.19 15.89 6.92
CA GLU A 177 -17.77 16.63 8.06
C GLU A 177 -19.26 16.34 8.18
N LYS A 178 -20.01 16.45 7.09
CA LYS A 178 -21.45 16.14 7.02
C LYS A 178 -21.76 14.69 7.44
N THR A 179 -20.94 13.73 7.03
CA THR A 179 -21.15 12.32 7.36
C THR A 179 -20.87 12.04 8.83
N LEU A 180 -19.80 12.59 9.41
CA LEU A 180 -19.46 12.36 10.81
C LEU A 180 -20.43 13.07 11.78
N GLU A 181 -21.09 14.17 11.38
CA GLU A 181 -22.13 14.85 12.16
C GLU A 181 -23.39 13.98 12.39
N GLN A 182 -23.62 12.94 11.57
CA GLN A 182 -24.72 12.00 11.77
C GLN A 182 -24.60 11.17 13.06
N GLY A 183 -23.40 11.06 13.61
CA GLY A 183 -23.14 10.45 14.91
C GLY A 183 -23.15 8.93 14.97
N ASP A 184 -23.29 8.22 13.85
CA ASP A 184 -23.37 6.75 13.78
C ASP A 184 -22.09 6.07 13.23
N ILE A 185 -21.04 6.86 12.99
CA ILE A 185 -19.76 6.39 12.44
C ILE A 185 -18.81 5.97 13.57
N ALA A 186 -18.23 4.78 13.45
CA ALA A 186 -17.19 4.24 14.35
C ALA A 186 -15.79 4.74 13.99
N ALA A 187 -15.46 4.72 12.72
CA ALA A 187 -14.10 5.06 12.25
C ALA A 187 -14.11 5.67 10.85
N VAL A 188 -13.01 6.36 10.54
CA VAL A 188 -12.61 6.69 9.17
C VAL A 188 -11.31 5.96 8.89
N ILE A 189 -11.24 5.23 7.76
CA ILE A 189 -10.03 4.54 7.30
C ILE A 189 -9.59 5.09 5.94
N LEU A 190 -8.29 5.31 5.75
CA LEU A 190 -7.71 5.72 4.47
C LEU A 190 -6.26 5.27 4.29
N GLU A 191 -5.82 5.17 3.02
CA GLU A 191 -4.41 5.15 2.66
C GLU A 191 -3.87 6.60 2.73
N PRO A 192 -3.00 6.96 3.67
CA PRO A 192 -2.58 8.36 3.84
C PRO A 192 -1.73 8.90 2.67
N GLY A 193 -1.05 8.04 1.92
CA GLY A 193 -0.35 8.41 0.69
C GLY A 193 -1.29 8.59 -0.52
N GLY A 194 -2.54 8.15 -0.39
CA GLY A 194 -3.55 8.24 -1.45
C GLY A 194 -3.95 6.89 -2.05
N ALA A 195 -5.05 6.91 -2.78
CA ALA A 195 -5.68 5.73 -3.34
C ALA A 195 -4.74 4.93 -4.25
N SER A 196 -4.83 3.61 -4.16
CA SER A 196 -4.03 2.70 -4.98
C SER A 196 -2.51 2.94 -4.85
N MET A 197 -2.01 2.97 -3.63
CA MET A 197 -0.59 3.24 -3.29
C MET A 197 -0.15 4.70 -3.60
N GLY A 198 -1.07 5.63 -3.81
CA GLY A 198 -0.79 7.03 -4.13
C GLY A 198 -0.92 7.39 -5.61
N TYR A 199 -1.52 6.53 -6.44
CA TYR A 199 -1.85 6.91 -7.83
C TYR A 199 -2.74 8.15 -7.88
N LEU A 200 -3.75 8.21 -7.00
CA LEU A 200 -4.51 9.42 -6.70
C LEU A 200 -4.04 9.96 -5.33
N PRO A 201 -3.32 11.10 -5.30
CA PRO A 201 -2.74 11.62 -4.08
C PRO A 201 -3.76 12.01 -3.00
N THR A 202 -3.40 11.79 -1.74
CA THR A 202 -4.08 12.43 -0.61
C THR A 202 -3.31 13.69 -0.21
N SER A 203 -4.00 14.83 -0.12
CA SER A 203 -3.35 16.09 0.23
C SER A 203 -3.04 16.18 1.72
N LYS A 204 -1.93 16.85 2.06
CA LYS A 204 -1.56 17.10 3.47
C LYS A 204 -2.63 17.90 4.21
N SER A 205 -3.22 18.90 3.55
CA SER A 205 -4.28 19.73 4.12
C SER A 205 -5.52 18.89 4.44
N PHE A 206 -5.91 17.97 3.56
CA PHE A 206 -7.01 17.05 3.82
C PHE A 206 -6.74 16.17 5.05
N LEU A 207 -5.54 15.59 5.17
CA LEU A 207 -5.18 14.78 6.34
C LEU A 207 -5.23 15.58 7.65
N GLN A 208 -4.81 16.84 7.64
CA GLN A 208 -4.88 17.74 8.79
C GLN A 208 -6.33 18.05 9.18
N GLU A 209 -7.19 18.38 8.21
CA GLU A 209 -8.60 18.63 8.44
C GLU A 209 -9.34 17.36 8.88
N LEU A 210 -9.06 16.21 8.25
CA LEU A 210 -9.63 14.94 8.67
C LEU A 210 -9.27 14.63 10.14
N ARG A 211 -8.02 14.87 10.56
CA ARG A 211 -7.63 14.72 11.97
C ARG A 211 -8.36 15.68 12.89
N ARG A 212 -8.55 16.94 12.46
CA ARG A 212 -9.33 17.94 13.22
C ARG A 212 -10.77 17.49 13.41
N ILE A 213 -11.44 17.08 12.34
CA ILE A 213 -12.84 16.65 12.35
C ILE A 213 -13.01 15.39 13.21
N THR A 214 -12.16 14.37 13.03
CA THR A 214 -12.25 13.11 13.80
C THR A 214 -12.00 13.33 15.30
N ARG A 215 -11.14 14.28 15.69
CA ARG A 215 -10.99 14.68 17.10
C ARG A 215 -12.22 15.38 17.64
N LYS A 216 -12.82 16.31 16.88
CA LYS A 216 -14.05 17.05 17.26
C LYS A 216 -15.22 16.10 17.48
N THR A 217 -15.38 15.08 16.63
CA THR A 217 -16.49 14.13 16.65
C THR A 217 -16.25 12.88 17.51
N GLY A 218 -15.01 12.69 17.98
CA GLY A 218 -14.61 11.50 18.74
C GLY A 218 -14.50 10.22 17.89
N VAL A 219 -14.59 10.31 16.55
CA VAL A 219 -14.51 9.18 15.63
C VAL A 219 -13.06 8.69 15.50
N VAL A 220 -12.85 7.36 15.51
CA VAL A 220 -11.52 6.76 15.40
C VAL A 220 -10.93 7.00 14.00
N LEU A 221 -9.74 7.57 13.93
CA LEU A 221 -8.98 7.71 12.67
C LEU A 221 -8.01 6.55 12.50
N ILE A 222 -8.15 5.80 11.40
CA ILE A 222 -7.29 4.67 11.04
C ILE A 222 -6.49 5.04 9.79
N PHE A 223 -5.16 5.03 9.89
CA PHE A 223 -4.28 5.07 8.72
C PHE A 223 -3.95 3.65 8.29
N ASP A 224 -4.31 3.32 7.06
CA ASP A 224 -3.80 2.12 6.42
C ASP A 224 -2.40 2.42 5.87
N GLU A 225 -1.42 2.02 6.66
CA GLU A 225 0.00 2.16 6.32
C GLU A 225 0.64 0.83 5.89
N VAL A 226 -0.15 -0.07 5.34
CA VAL A 226 0.39 -1.33 4.79
C VAL A 226 1.39 -1.05 3.65
N VAL A 227 1.26 0.06 2.93
CA VAL A 227 2.21 0.49 1.90
C VAL A 227 3.17 1.55 2.43
N THR A 228 2.65 2.60 3.04
CA THR A 228 3.42 3.79 3.45
C THR A 228 4.22 3.60 4.72
N GLY A 229 3.82 2.66 5.57
CA GLY A 229 4.53 2.32 6.80
C GLY A 229 5.97 1.91 6.52
N PHE A 230 6.92 2.55 7.20
CA PHE A 230 8.36 2.34 7.01
C PHE A 230 8.88 2.66 5.59
N ARG A 231 8.04 3.22 4.70
CA ARG A 231 8.42 3.53 3.32
C ARG A 231 8.66 5.02 3.09
N ASP A 232 7.74 5.88 3.49
CA ASP A 232 7.84 7.33 3.26
C ASP A 232 8.95 7.93 4.12
N THR A 233 8.94 7.56 5.39
CA THR A 233 9.94 7.84 6.42
C THR A 233 10.05 6.60 7.33
N PRO A 234 10.98 6.56 8.29
CA PRO A 234 11.01 5.49 9.30
C PRO A 234 9.68 5.31 10.05
N GLY A 235 8.98 6.39 10.33
CA GLY A 235 7.67 6.40 10.98
C GLY A 235 6.47 6.36 10.04
N GLY A 236 6.70 6.14 8.74
CA GLY A 236 5.64 6.06 7.72
C GLY A 236 5.05 7.41 7.35
N ALA A 237 3.84 7.37 6.77
CA ALA A 237 3.12 8.57 6.33
C ALA A 237 2.72 9.49 7.50
N GLN A 238 2.42 8.93 8.67
CA GLN A 238 2.09 9.76 9.84
C GLN A 238 3.24 10.69 10.26
N GLU A 239 4.48 10.24 10.15
CA GLU A 239 5.66 11.08 10.36
C GLU A 239 5.87 12.04 9.18
N HIS A 240 5.73 11.56 7.94
CA HIS A 240 5.89 12.34 6.72
C HIS A 240 4.95 13.55 6.66
N TYR A 241 3.66 13.33 6.94
CA TYR A 241 2.66 14.41 6.91
C TYR A 241 2.53 15.17 8.22
N GLY A 242 3.08 14.67 9.32
CA GLY A 242 2.94 15.25 10.67
C GLY A 242 1.50 15.07 11.22
N VAL A 243 0.79 14.02 10.81
CA VAL A 243 -0.58 13.71 11.24
C VAL A 243 -0.63 12.32 11.85
N THR A 244 -0.89 12.25 13.15
CA THR A 244 -0.93 10.98 13.88
C THR A 244 -2.37 10.46 13.99
N PRO A 245 -2.68 9.24 13.48
CA PRO A 245 -3.98 8.60 13.64
C PRO A 245 -4.17 8.03 15.05
N ASP A 246 -5.30 7.42 15.30
CA ASP A 246 -5.56 6.68 16.54
C ASP A 246 -5.08 5.23 16.45
N ILE A 247 -5.20 4.63 15.24
CA ILE A 247 -4.75 3.28 14.88
C ILE A 247 -4.05 3.35 13.52
N SER A 248 -3.01 2.55 13.34
CA SER A 248 -2.38 2.29 12.06
C SER A 248 -2.35 0.79 11.77
N THR A 249 -2.63 0.40 10.51
CA THR A 249 -2.42 -0.96 10.01
C THR A 249 -1.12 -1.02 9.24
N LEU A 250 -0.34 -2.07 9.46
CA LEU A 250 1.01 -2.24 8.94
C LEU A 250 1.13 -3.59 8.23
N GLY A 251 2.06 -3.67 7.27
CA GLY A 251 2.36 -4.91 6.55
C GLY A 251 3.61 -4.76 5.68
N LYS A 252 3.73 -5.58 4.66
CA LYS A 252 4.80 -5.48 3.65
C LYS A 252 6.21 -5.30 4.24
N ILE A 253 6.75 -4.06 4.28
CA ILE A 253 8.09 -3.75 4.82
C ILE A 253 8.23 -4.19 6.27
N LEU A 254 7.14 -4.17 7.05
CA LEU A 254 7.11 -4.69 8.41
C LEU A 254 7.77 -6.06 8.53
N GLY A 255 7.43 -6.97 7.63
CA GLY A 255 7.96 -8.34 7.60
C GLY A 255 9.26 -8.52 6.82
N GLY A 256 9.89 -7.44 6.32
CA GLY A 256 11.13 -7.53 5.55
C GLY A 256 11.03 -8.37 4.27
N GLY A 257 9.83 -8.47 3.67
CA GLY A 257 9.52 -9.30 2.50
C GLY A 257 8.90 -10.67 2.84
N TYR A 258 8.72 -10.98 4.12
CA TYR A 258 8.01 -12.17 4.60
C TYR A 258 6.57 -11.84 4.99
N PRO A 259 5.66 -12.85 5.03
CA PRO A 259 4.28 -12.64 5.45
C PRO A 259 4.20 -12.03 6.86
N GLY A 260 3.34 -11.02 7.02
CA GLY A 260 3.11 -10.38 8.30
C GLY A 260 2.30 -9.11 8.16
N GLY A 261 1.56 -8.82 9.19
CA GLY A 261 0.82 -7.59 9.39
C GLY A 261 0.82 -7.21 10.87
N ALA A 262 0.41 -6.00 11.17
CA ALA A 262 0.19 -5.56 12.54
C ALA A 262 -0.85 -4.45 12.62
N VAL A 263 -1.56 -4.40 13.73
CA VAL A 263 -2.32 -3.23 14.19
C VAL A 263 -1.53 -2.57 15.29
N ALA A 264 -1.32 -1.27 15.20
CA ALA A 264 -0.59 -0.49 16.18
C ALA A 264 -1.38 0.79 16.48
N GLY A 265 -1.49 1.18 17.74
CA GLY A 265 -2.31 2.33 18.08
C GLY A 265 -2.35 2.66 19.56
N LYS A 266 -3.20 3.59 19.89
CA LYS A 266 -3.42 4.06 21.27
C LYS A 266 -3.78 2.91 22.21
N LYS A 267 -3.23 2.98 23.43
CA LYS A 267 -3.40 1.94 24.43
C LYS A 267 -4.87 1.61 24.71
N GLU A 268 -5.69 2.64 24.93
CA GLU A 268 -7.12 2.49 25.24
C GLU A 268 -7.93 1.76 24.16
N LEU A 269 -7.53 1.89 22.88
CA LEU A 269 -8.13 1.17 21.75
C LEU A 269 -7.64 -0.27 21.71
N MET A 270 -6.34 -0.46 21.82
CA MET A 270 -5.71 -1.78 21.72
C MET A 270 -6.04 -2.69 22.89
N GLU A 271 -6.38 -2.13 24.07
CA GLU A 271 -6.85 -2.89 25.24
C GLU A 271 -8.21 -3.59 25.02
N MET A 272 -8.90 -3.36 23.91
CA MET A 272 -10.05 -4.19 23.51
C MET A 272 -9.64 -5.64 23.17
N LEU A 273 -8.35 -5.91 23.07
CA LEU A 273 -7.76 -7.25 22.88
C LEU A 273 -7.31 -7.90 24.19
N ASP A 274 -7.36 -7.20 25.33
CA ASP A 274 -6.86 -7.71 26.63
C ASP A 274 -7.72 -8.86 27.16
N ILE A 275 -7.04 -9.99 27.41
CA ILE A 275 -7.66 -11.22 27.92
C ILE A 275 -8.17 -11.05 29.36
N LYS A 276 -7.53 -10.19 30.17
CA LYS A 276 -7.85 -10.00 31.58
C LYS A 276 -9.02 -9.04 31.86
N LYS A 277 -9.59 -8.38 30.86
CA LYS A 277 -10.82 -7.59 31.02
C LYS A 277 -12.06 -8.42 31.32
N GLU A 278 -11.87 -9.73 31.53
CA GLU A 278 -12.95 -10.70 31.76
C GLU A 278 -12.88 -11.37 33.14
N GLU A 279 -13.39 -10.73 34.13
CA GLU A 279 -14.19 -11.43 35.15
C GLU A 279 -15.67 -11.25 34.75
N GLY A 280 -16.13 -12.13 33.86
CA GLY A 280 -17.46 -12.07 33.24
C GLY A 280 -17.40 -11.87 31.73
N TRP A 281 -18.38 -12.42 31.02
CA TRP A 281 -18.54 -12.25 29.56
C TRP A 281 -18.76 -10.77 29.23
N ASP A 282 -17.69 -9.97 29.16
CA ASP A 282 -17.81 -8.64 28.56
C ASP A 282 -17.80 -8.80 27.04
N ALA A 283 -18.97 -8.60 26.44
CA ALA A 283 -19.19 -8.63 25.00
C ALA A 283 -18.29 -7.63 24.22
N ARG A 284 -17.52 -6.78 24.90
CA ARG A 284 -16.61 -5.79 24.32
C ARG A 284 -15.19 -6.30 24.10
N ARG A 285 -14.85 -7.53 24.51
CA ARG A 285 -13.55 -8.12 24.18
C ARG A 285 -13.51 -8.65 22.76
N ILE A 286 -12.36 -8.46 22.09
CA ILE A 286 -12.11 -9.00 20.75
C ILE A 286 -11.12 -10.16 20.86
N SER A 287 -11.55 -11.35 20.42
CA SER A 287 -10.64 -12.48 20.22
C SER A 287 -9.80 -12.29 18.95
N HIS A 288 -8.50 -12.61 19.00
CA HIS A 288 -7.60 -12.54 17.84
C HIS A 288 -6.80 -13.84 17.64
N PRO A 289 -7.45 -14.98 17.41
CA PRO A 289 -6.79 -16.24 17.15
C PRO A 289 -6.17 -16.22 15.73
N GLY A 290 -4.85 -16.24 15.62
CA GLY A 290 -4.14 -16.32 14.36
C GLY A 290 -2.95 -17.25 14.46
N THR A 291 -3.02 -18.41 13.78
CA THR A 291 -1.97 -19.44 13.86
C THR A 291 -0.57 -18.90 13.59
N PHE A 292 -0.43 -17.97 12.66
CA PHE A 292 0.87 -17.42 12.24
C PHE A 292 1.13 -15.98 12.74
N ASN A 293 0.34 -15.48 13.69
CA ASN A 293 0.59 -14.17 14.28
C ASN A 293 2.00 -14.14 14.89
N ALA A 294 2.76 -13.10 14.59
CA ALA A 294 4.15 -12.94 14.98
C ALA A 294 5.03 -14.17 14.67
N ASN A 295 4.83 -14.84 13.52
CA ASN A 295 5.63 -16.01 13.15
C ASN A 295 7.13 -15.74 13.31
N PRO A 296 7.91 -16.66 13.95
CA PRO A 296 9.33 -16.45 14.24
C PRO A 296 10.20 -16.13 13.02
N ILE A 297 9.87 -16.68 11.86
CA ILE A 297 10.59 -16.37 10.59
C ILE A 297 10.31 -14.94 10.16
N SER A 298 9.04 -14.54 10.17
CA SER A 298 8.64 -13.16 9.82
C SER A 298 9.19 -12.15 10.83
N ALA A 299 9.17 -12.48 12.12
CA ALA A 299 9.73 -11.65 13.17
C ALA A 299 11.26 -11.49 13.02
N ALA A 300 12.00 -12.55 12.70
CA ALA A 300 13.44 -12.48 12.43
C ALA A 300 13.75 -11.56 11.24
N ALA A 301 13.02 -11.72 10.13
CA ALA A 301 13.17 -10.87 8.96
C ALA A 301 12.79 -9.39 9.23
N GLY A 302 11.64 -9.18 9.88
CA GLY A 302 11.14 -7.85 10.24
C GLY A 302 12.07 -7.12 11.21
N ASN A 303 12.60 -7.81 12.22
CA ASN A 303 13.56 -7.25 13.16
C ASN A 303 14.81 -6.69 12.47
N VAL A 304 15.37 -7.43 11.51
CA VAL A 304 16.52 -6.95 10.73
C VAL A 304 16.14 -5.79 9.83
N CYS A 305 15.01 -5.91 9.13
CA CYS A 305 14.54 -4.86 8.23
C CYS A 305 14.31 -3.53 8.97
N LEU A 306 13.54 -3.56 10.06
CA LEU A 306 13.26 -2.37 10.87
C LEU A 306 14.51 -1.84 11.58
N GLY A 307 15.46 -2.73 11.94
CA GLY A 307 16.77 -2.33 12.46
C GLY A 307 17.54 -1.47 11.46
N LEU A 308 17.67 -1.92 10.23
CA LEU A 308 18.33 -1.18 9.15
C LEU A 308 17.62 0.14 8.81
N ILE A 309 16.29 0.17 8.88
CA ILE A 309 15.49 1.39 8.72
C ILE A 309 15.80 2.38 9.83
N LYS A 310 15.86 1.92 11.09
CA LYS A 310 16.19 2.75 12.26
C LYS A 310 17.57 3.39 12.16
N GLU A 311 18.54 2.75 11.49
CA GLU A 311 19.87 3.34 11.25
C GLU A 311 19.84 4.62 10.39
N GLY A 312 18.71 4.94 9.75
CA GLY A 312 18.52 6.20 9.03
C GLY A 312 19.18 6.26 7.64
N LYS A 313 19.76 5.17 7.13
CA LYS A 313 20.46 5.16 5.83
C LYS A 313 19.55 4.76 4.64
N VAL A 314 18.44 4.11 4.90
CA VAL A 314 17.53 3.57 3.87
C VAL A 314 16.82 4.69 3.13
N HIS A 315 16.11 5.56 3.83
CA HIS A 315 15.26 6.60 3.24
C HIS A 315 16.04 7.65 2.43
N PRO A 316 17.17 8.21 2.91
CA PRO A 316 17.95 9.17 2.11
C PRO A 316 18.36 8.57 0.75
N LYS A 317 18.71 7.28 0.71
CA LYS A 317 19.10 6.60 -0.52
C LYS A 317 17.92 6.37 -1.44
N VAL A 318 16.86 5.71 -0.97
CA VAL A 318 15.72 5.33 -1.82
C VAL A 318 14.94 6.55 -2.30
N ASN A 319 14.77 7.57 -1.46
CA ASN A 319 14.06 8.79 -1.81
C ASN A 319 14.82 9.64 -2.85
N ARG A 320 16.16 9.69 -2.75
CA ARG A 320 16.99 10.31 -3.78
C ARG A 320 16.84 9.60 -5.12
N VAL A 321 16.94 8.26 -5.12
CA VAL A 321 16.77 7.45 -6.32
C VAL A 321 15.37 7.65 -6.94
N GLY A 322 14.31 7.75 -6.12
CA GLY A 322 12.95 8.03 -6.56
C GLY A 322 12.82 9.37 -7.28
N LYS A 323 13.39 10.45 -6.69
CA LYS A 323 13.38 11.78 -7.31
C LYS A 323 14.15 11.82 -8.64
N GLU A 324 15.36 11.23 -8.66
CA GLU A 324 16.17 11.15 -9.88
C GLU A 324 15.43 10.36 -10.97
N PHE A 325 14.75 9.27 -10.60
CA PHE A 325 13.99 8.45 -11.54
C PHE A 325 12.76 9.18 -12.09
N LYS A 326 11.99 9.86 -11.23
CA LYS A 326 10.85 10.68 -11.66
C LYS A 326 11.28 11.75 -12.67
N SER A 327 12.38 12.47 -12.36
CA SER A 327 12.94 13.46 -13.29
C SER A 327 13.28 12.84 -14.64
N ALA A 328 14.03 11.73 -14.64
CA ALA A 328 14.45 11.06 -15.86
C ALA A 328 13.26 10.61 -16.75
N LEU A 329 12.15 10.15 -16.14
CA LEU A 329 10.95 9.80 -16.91
C LEU A 329 10.29 11.04 -17.53
N ASN A 330 10.19 12.16 -16.78
CA ASN A 330 9.63 13.41 -17.30
C ASN A 330 10.51 14.02 -18.41
N ASP A 331 11.84 13.96 -18.27
CA ASP A 331 12.78 14.39 -19.33
C ASP A 331 12.56 13.59 -20.62
N VAL A 332 12.39 12.25 -20.53
CA VAL A 332 12.09 11.39 -21.67
C VAL A 332 10.73 11.73 -22.31
N LEU A 333 9.69 12.02 -21.52
CA LEU A 333 8.38 12.45 -22.05
C LEU A 333 8.53 13.75 -22.82
N GLN A 334 9.23 14.73 -22.27
CA GLN A 334 9.47 16.03 -22.89
C GLN A 334 10.29 15.90 -24.17
N ASP A 335 11.39 15.15 -24.17
CA ASP A 335 12.28 14.94 -25.32
C ASP A 335 11.56 14.26 -26.51
N ASN A 336 10.51 13.49 -26.23
CA ASN A 336 9.69 12.82 -27.26
C ASN A 336 8.37 13.57 -27.54
N ASN A 337 8.16 14.78 -27.01
CA ASN A 337 6.94 15.60 -27.15
C ASN A 337 5.65 14.84 -26.76
N ILE A 338 5.70 13.98 -25.74
CA ILE A 338 4.56 13.22 -25.26
C ILE A 338 3.86 13.97 -24.13
N ASN A 339 2.55 14.22 -24.28
CA ASN A 339 1.70 14.73 -23.22
C ASN A 339 1.48 13.65 -22.15
N GLY A 340 2.24 13.72 -21.08
CA GLY A 340 2.21 12.77 -19.96
C GLY A 340 2.97 13.32 -18.76
N LEU A 341 2.79 12.65 -17.64
CA LEU A 341 3.40 13.04 -16.36
C LEU A 341 3.91 11.82 -15.62
N ALA A 342 5.11 11.93 -15.06
CA ALA A 342 5.59 11.05 -14.01
C ALA A 342 5.51 11.80 -12.66
N TRP A 343 4.83 11.20 -11.67
CA TRP A 343 4.66 11.80 -10.34
C TRP A 343 4.92 10.81 -9.22
N GLU A 344 5.07 11.32 -8.02
CA GLU A 344 5.19 10.53 -6.79
C GLU A 344 4.34 11.14 -5.68
N THR A 345 3.79 10.32 -4.81
CA THR A 345 3.15 10.73 -3.55
C THR A 345 3.88 10.13 -2.36
N THR A 346 4.37 8.93 -2.55
CA THR A 346 5.33 8.25 -1.68
C THR A 346 6.70 8.34 -2.34
N PRO A 347 7.73 8.89 -1.70
CA PRO A 347 9.00 9.26 -2.36
C PRO A 347 9.71 8.17 -3.15
N SER A 348 9.39 6.92 -2.92
CA SER A 348 9.99 5.77 -3.61
C SER A 348 9.00 4.97 -4.47
N ILE A 349 7.85 5.54 -4.80
CA ILE A 349 6.88 4.99 -5.74
C ILE A 349 6.59 6.07 -6.79
N VAL A 350 7.01 5.82 -8.01
CA VAL A 350 6.80 6.73 -9.15
C VAL A 350 5.72 6.16 -10.05
N PHE A 351 4.80 7.01 -10.47
CA PHE A 351 3.71 6.70 -11.39
C PHE A 351 3.96 7.35 -12.74
N ILE A 352 3.37 6.78 -13.78
CA ILE A 352 3.32 7.34 -15.12
C ILE A 352 1.87 7.39 -15.61
N GLY A 353 1.48 8.51 -16.19
CA GLY A 353 0.18 8.68 -16.83
C GLY A 353 0.27 9.55 -18.08
N PHE A 354 -0.54 9.23 -19.08
CA PHE A 354 -0.63 9.97 -20.33
C PHE A 354 -1.85 10.89 -20.30
N GLY A 355 -1.69 12.13 -20.79
CA GLY A 355 -2.71 13.17 -20.72
C GLY A 355 -2.93 13.79 -19.34
N PHE A 356 -2.05 13.52 -18.38
CA PHE A 356 -2.06 14.09 -17.04
C PHE A 356 -1.19 15.33 -16.94
N SER A 357 -1.66 16.29 -16.13
CA SER A 357 -0.90 17.42 -15.60
C SER A 357 -0.90 17.37 -14.06
N GLU A 358 -0.09 18.20 -13.41
CA GLU A 358 -0.08 18.30 -11.94
C GLU A 358 -1.43 18.78 -11.38
N GLU A 359 -2.18 19.59 -12.13
CA GLU A 359 -3.52 20.06 -11.74
C GLU A 359 -4.53 18.91 -11.66
N ASP A 360 -4.40 17.92 -12.54
CA ASP A 360 -5.29 16.74 -12.55
C ASP A 360 -5.15 15.86 -11.30
N LEU A 361 -4.03 15.98 -10.59
CA LEU A 361 -3.80 15.24 -9.35
C LEU A 361 -4.48 15.91 -8.14
N GLN A 362 -5.03 17.12 -8.30
CA GLN A 362 -5.71 17.87 -7.24
C GLN A 362 -7.20 17.53 -7.20
N VAL A 363 -7.52 16.34 -6.71
CA VAL A 363 -8.91 15.91 -6.50
C VAL A 363 -9.37 16.36 -5.11
N VAL A 364 -10.50 17.07 -5.05
CA VAL A 364 -11.03 17.66 -3.80
C VAL A 364 -12.53 17.40 -3.59
N ASP A 365 -13.22 16.88 -4.61
CA ASP A 365 -14.65 16.57 -4.61
C ASP A 365 -14.99 15.47 -5.63
N ILE A 366 -16.26 15.11 -5.71
CA ILE A 366 -16.74 14.08 -6.64
C ILE A 366 -16.55 14.46 -8.10
N ASP A 367 -16.70 15.73 -8.47
CA ASP A 367 -16.59 16.17 -9.87
C ASP A 367 -15.15 16.10 -10.37
N SER A 368 -14.20 16.57 -9.57
CA SER A 368 -12.77 16.44 -9.85
C SER A 368 -12.32 14.97 -9.84
N TYR A 369 -12.87 14.14 -8.96
CA TYR A 369 -12.64 12.70 -8.96
C TYR A 369 -13.12 12.04 -10.27
N VAL A 370 -14.31 12.36 -10.75
CA VAL A 370 -14.84 11.82 -12.01
C VAL A 370 -13.99 12.24 -13.21
N LYS A 371 -13.51 13.49 -13.25
CA LYS A 371 -12.57 13.96 -14.30
C LYS A 371 -11.25 13.17 -14.25
N PHE A 372 -10.69 12.99 -13.04
CA PHE A 372 -9.50 12.18 -12.83
C PHE A 372 -9.68 10.75 -13.34
N GLN A 373 -10.79 10.09 -13.01
CA GLN A 373 -11.06 8.71 -13.43
C GLN A 373 -11.16 8.59 -14.97
N LYS A 374 -11.81 9.53 -15.65
CA LYS A 374 -11.88 9.54 -17.12
C LYS A 374 -10.49 9.59 -17.74
N LYS A 375 -9.61 10.48 -17.25
CA LYS A 375 -8.22 10.56 -17.73
C LYS A 375 -7.44 9.28 -17.41
N LYS A 376 -7.62 8.73 -16.22
CA LYS A 376 -7.02 7.44 -15.83
C LYS A 376 -7.40 6.32 -16.79
N ASP A 377 -8.68 6.20 -17.16
CA ASP A 377 -9.16 5.16 -18.06
C ASP A 377 -8.58 5.28 -19.47
N GLN A 378 -8.45 6.51 -19.98
CA GLN A 378 -7.77 6.78 -21.25
C GLN A 378 -6.28 6.41 -21.16
N SER A 379 -5.59 6.90 -20.13
CA SER A 379 -4.18 6.62 -19.89
C SER A 379 -3.89 5.12 -19.71
N GLN A 380 -4.76 4.38 -19.03
CA GLN A 380 -4.55 2.94 -18.74
C GLN A 380 -4.47 2.08 -20.01
N LYS A 381 -5.09 2.47 -21.10
CA LYS A 381 -4.96 1.78 -22.40
C LYS A 381 -3.53 1.84 -22.91
N VAL A 382 -2.92 3.02 -22.83
CA VAL A 382 -1.52 3.25 -23.22
C VAL A 382 -0.57 2.59 -22.24
N VAL A 383 -0.82 2.72 -20.93
CA VAL A 383 0.00 2.11 -19.87
C VAL A 383 0.09 0.60 -20.03
N LYS A 384 -1.01 -0.08 -20.32
CA LYS A 384 -1.00 -1.54 -20.58
C LYS A 384 -0.12 -1.93 -21.77
N ARG A 385 -0.12 -1.12 -22.83
CA ARG A 385 0.75 -1.37 -23.98
C ARG A 385 2.22 -1.05 -23.67
N LEU A 386 2.45 0.03 -22.91
CA LEU A 386 3.77 0.40 -22.41
C LEU A 386 4.37 -0.72 -21.55
N GLU A 387 3.62 -1.30 -20.64
CA GLU A 387 4.08 -2.42 -19.81
C GLU A 387 4.59 -3.58 -20.66
N LYS A 388 3.88 -3.94 -21.72
CA LYS A 388 4.30 -5.00 -22.65
C LYS A 388 5.61 -4.65 -23.36
N ALA A 389 5.74 -3.40 -23.84
CA ALA A 389 6.96 -2.93 -24.48
C ALA A 389 8.15 -2.89 -23.52
N MET A 390 7.93 -2.45 -22.27
CA MET A 390 8.97 -2.41 -21.24
C MET A 390 9.42 -3.81 -20.79
N ILE A 391 8.49 -4.74 -20.61
CA ILE A 391 8.82 -6.14 -20.27
C ILE A 391 9.68 -6.78 -21.37
N ASN A 392 9.35 -6.58 -22.65
CA ASN A 392 10.15 -7.08 -23.78
C ASN A 392 11.58 -6.51 -23.79
N LYS A 393 11.79 -5.38 -23.12
CA LYS A 393 13.11 -4.74 -22.95
C LYS A 393 13.74 -5.05 -21.57
N GLY A 394 13.19 -6.00 -20.82
CA GLY A 394 13.73 -6.43 -19.53
C GLY A 394 13.47 -5.43 -18.39
N VAL A 395 12.32 -4.74 -18.39
CA VAL A 395 11.87 -3.89 -17.27
C VAL A 395 10.46 -4.32 -16.85
N HIS A 396 10.29 -4.69 -15.59
CA HIS A 396 9.01 -5.14 -15.08
C HIS A 396 8.41 -4.14 -14.08
N LEU A 397 7.38 -3.43 -14.50
CA LEU A 397 6.62 -2.45 -13.71
C LEU A 397 5.18 -2.95 -13.47
N MET A 398 4.43 -2.30 -12.61
CA MET A 398 3.09 -2.70 -12.17
C MET A 398 2.04 -1.63 -12.47
N SER A 399 1.26 -1.80 -13.54
CA SER A 399 0.16 -0.88 -13.89
C SER A 399 0.58 0.60 -13.90
N GLY A 400 1.72 0.88 -14.56
CA GLY A 400 2.29 2.22 -14.63
C GLY A 400 2.96 2.70 -13.34
N ARG A 401 3.25 1.80 -12.40
CA ARG A 401 3.97 2.09 -11.15
C ARG A 401 5.37 1.51 -11.18
N PHE A 402 6.31 2.30 -10.66
CA PHE A 402 7.69 1.90 -10.44
C PHE A 402 7.98 2.01 -8.95
N ILE A 403 8.06 0.85 -8.28
CA ILE A 403 8.37 0.78 -6.86
C ILE A 403 9.87 0.56 -6.70
N LEU A 404 10.54 1.50 -6.05
CA LEU A 404 11.98 1.48 -5.87
C LEU A 404 12.40 0.89 -4.53
N SER A 405 13.66 0.50 -4.46
CA SER A 405 14.33 0.00 -3.27
C SER A 405 15.74 0.59 -3.18
N VAL A 406 16.43 0.40 -2.06
CA VAL A 406 17.85 0.79 -1.94
C VAL A 406 18.78 0.01 -2.87
N ALA A 407 18.29 -1.07 -3.49
CA ALA A 407 19.09 -1.85 -4.45
C ALA A 407 19.11 -1.23 -5.86
N HIS A 408 18.15 -0.34 -6.17
CA HIS A 408 18.19 0.41 -7.42
C HIS A 408 19.28 1.48 -7.34
N ASP A 409 19.98 1.66 -8.43
CA ASP A 409 21.07 2.63 -8.56
C ASP A 409 20.94 3.48 -9.83
N LYS A 410 21.94 4.35 -10.06
CA LYS A 410 21.97 5.22 -11.23
C LYS A 410 21.98 4.46 -12.55
N THR A 411 22.60 3.28 -12.59
CA THR A 411 22.63 2.43 -13.78
C THR A 411 21.24 1.90 -14.11
N ASP A 412 20.46 1.49 -13.09
CA ASP A 412 19.07 1.07 -13.25
C ASP A 412 18.18 2.19 -13.78
N ILE A 413 18.36 3.40 -13.23
CA ILE A 413 17.62 4.60 -13.67
C ILE A 413 17.89 4.87 -15.15
N GLN A 414 19.18 4.97 -15.54
CA GLN A 414 19.57 5.30 -16.90
C GLN A 414 19.09 4.23 -17.90
N ALA A 415 19.32 2.96 -17.60
CA ALA A 415 18.87 1.85 -18.45
C ALA A 415 17.34 1.83 -18.59
N THR A 416 16.61 2.14 -17.53
CA THR A 416 15.14 2.16 -17.57
C THR A 416 14.63 3.36 -18.36
N ALA A 417 15.20 4.55 -18.19
CA ALA A 417 14.84 5.75 -18.94
C ALA A 417 15.08 5.57 -20.44
N GLU A 418 16.22 4.98 -20.84
CA GLU A 418 16.51 4.65 -22.24
C GLU A 418 15.47 3.67 -22.81
N LYS A 419 15.18 2.57 -22.11
CA LYS A 419 14.18 1.58 -22.51
C LYS A 419 12.76 2.15 -22.55
N PHE A 420 12.45 3.10 -21.67
CA PHE A 420 11.19 3.83 -21.67
C PHE A 420 11.08 4.68 -22.96
N GLY A 421 12.10 5.45 -23.32
CA GLY A 421 12.13 6.22 -24.57
C GLY A 421 11.98 5.34 -25.83
N LEU A 422 12.67 4.18 -25.85
CA LEU A 422 12.52 3.21 -26.95
C LEU A 422 11.08 2.64 -27.00
N SER A 423 10.46 2.44 -25.86
CA SER A 423 9.08 1.95 -25.77
C SER A 423 8.08 3.01 -26.27
N LEU A 424 8.30 4.29 -25.92
CA LEU A 424 7.45 5.38 -26.44
C LEU A 424 7.51 5.47 -27.96
N LYS A 425 8.70 5.37 -28.57
CA LYS A 425 8.85 5.35 -30.04
C LYS A 425 8.13 4.17 -30.69
N GLU A 426 8.14 3.01 -30.07
CA GLU A 426 7.38 1.83 -30.51
C GLU A 426 5.87 2.10 -30.46
N LEU A 427 5.36 2.66 -29.36
CA LEU A 427 3.96 3.00 -29.18
C LEU A 427 3.49 4.10 -30.14
N GLU A 428 4.36 5.06 -30.44
CA GLU A 428 4.10 6.11 -31.44
C GLU A 428 3.98 5.53 -32.84
N ALA A 429 4.92 4.68 -33.26
CA ALA A 429 4.90 4.01 -34.56
C ALA A 429 3.65 3.12 -34.74
N GLU A 430 3.12 2.52 -33.67
CA GLU A 430 1.85 1.78 -33.65
C GLU A 430 0.62 2.70 -33.65
N GLY A 431 0.78 4.00 -33.47
CA GLY A 431 -0.31 4.96 -33.36
C GLY A 431 -1.05 4.93 -32.00
N THR A 432 -0.49 4.26 -30.98
CA THR A 432 -1.07 4.18 -29.64
C THR A 432 -1.03 5.53 -28.91
N LEU A 433 -0.09 6.41 -29.24
CA LEU A 433 0.12 7.71 -28.61
C LEU A 433 -0.52 8.89 -29.37
N LYS A 434 -1.30 8.67 -30.45
CA LYS A 434 -1.86 9.75 -31.31
C LYS A 434 -2.64 10.83 -30.57
N GLU A 435 -3.28 10.49 -29.43
CA GLU A 435 -4.04 11.45 -28.64
C GLU A 435 -3.17 12.21 -27.62
N PHE A 436 -1.87 11.87 -27.51
CA PHE A 436 -0.94 12.37 -26.49
C PHE A 436 0.36 12.98 -27.06
N THR A 437 0.44 13.11 -28.38
CA THR A 437 1.55 13.77 -29.11
C THR A 437 1.18 15.17 -29.56
#